data_0c4d74c5c3aadadecfcfc5f7c4628c18
#
_entry.id   0c4d74c5c3aadadecfcfc5f7c4628c18
#
_cell.length_a   1.000
_cell.length_b   1.000
_cell.length_c   1.000
_cell.angle_alpha   90.00
_cell.angle_beta   90.00
_cell.angle_gamma   90.00
#
_symmetry.space_group_name_H-M   'P 1'
#
loop_
_entity.id
_entity.type
_entity.pdbx_description
1 polymer ?
#
loop_
_entity_poly.entity_id
_entity_poly.type
_entity_poly.pdbx_seq_one_letter_code
_entity_poly.pdbx_strand_id
1 'polypeptide(L)'
;RFCAVKSAKYPPKLDAVEPSKLAGTIEKMNLNYVVLTTVNRDELQDQGASHIARCIKAVQRTSPKLLIEMLMPDFRGEKELLQKIVDASPAVLAHNLETVRRLTPEVRDYRADYDQSLKVLRYLKTNSPKGYTKSSLMLGLGESQGEILQAMEDLIQVGVNFLTIGQYLQPTRKHIKVVKFLHPDEFEELGKIAEKMGFDYVASGPLVRSSYKASEYYIERKIRVNT
;
A
#
# COMPACT_ATOMS: atom_id res chain seq x y z
N ARG A 1 10.04 -5.97 -11.02
CA ARG A 1 11.08 -5.31 -11.85
C ARG A 1 11.48 -3.94 -11.30
N PHE A 2 10.66 -3.31 -10.48
CA PHE A 2 10.91 -1.99 -9.86
C PHE A 2 11.44 -2.06 -8.42
N CYS A 3 11.26 -3.18 -7.74
CA CYS A 3 11.57 -3.36 -6.31
C CYS A 3 12.88 -4.13 -6.11
N ALA A 4 13.71 -3.68 -5.15
CA ALA A 4 14.99 -4.30 -4.80
C ALA A 4 14.87 -5.45 -3.78
N VAL A 5 13.68 -5.80 -3.35
CA VAL A 5 13.47 -6.93 -2.44
C VAL A 5 13.93 -8.22 -3.12
N LYS A 6 14.78 -8.98 -2.42
CA LYS A 6 15.32 -10.24 -2.95
C LYS A 6 14.22 -11.28 -3.11
N SER A 7 14.08 -11.80 -4.31
CA SER A 7 13.29 -13.01 -4.56
C SER A 7 14.12 -14.23 -4.20
N ALA A 8 13.53 -15.19 -3.51
CA ALA A 8 14.15 -16.46 -3.16
C ALA A 8 13.25 -17.61 -3.63
N LYS A 9 13.85 -18.59 -4.31
CA LYS A 9 13.12 -19.81 -4.71
C LYS A 9 12.68 -20.62 -3.49
N TYR A 10 13.49 -20.59 -2.44
CA TYR A 10 13.26 -21.26 -1.16
C TYR A 10 13.42 -20.23 -0.05
N PRO A 11 12.40 -19.45 0.27
CA PRO A 11 12.48 -18.48 1.35
C PRO A 11 12.53 -19.20 2.71
N PRO A 12 13.05 -18.54 3.75
CA PRO A 12 13.08 -19.12 5.10
C PRO A 12 11.66 -19.37 5.61
N LYS A 13 11.51 -20.34 6.51
CA LYS A 13 10.23 -20.60 7.19
C LYS A 13 9.76 -19.33 7.93
N LEU A 14 8.45 -19.22 8.10
CA LEU A 14 7.88 -18.16 8.94
C LEU A 14 8.43 -18.25 10.36
N ASP A 15 8.85 -17.12 10.91
CA ASP A 15 9.24 -17.03 12.32
C ASP A 15 7.98 -17.01 13.19
N ALA A 16 7.71 -18.10 13.90
CA ALA A 16 6.53 -18.22 14.76
C ALA A 16 6.47 -17.16 15.88
N VAL A 17 7.62 -16.61 16.28
CA VAL A 17 7.72 -15.58 17.32
C VAL A 17 7.78 -14.15 16.76
N GLU A 18 7.76 -13.97 15.44
CA GLU A 18 7.75 -12.64 14.80
C GLU A 18 6.59 -11.76 15.31
N PRO A 19 5.34 -12.25 15.46
CA PRO A 19 4.25 -11.38 15.95
C PRO A 19 4.54 -10.79 17.34
N SER A 20 5.14 -11.55 18.24
CA SER A 20 5.48 -11.05 19.59
C SER A 20 6.70 -10.14 19.58
N LYS A 21 7.72 -10.43 18.78
CA LYS A 21 8.89 -9.56 18.58
C LYS A 21 8.50 -8.22 17.99
N LEU A 22 7.65 -8.24 16.95
CA LEU A 22 7.13 -7.03 16.30
C LEU A 22 6.36 -6.18 17.31
N ALA A 23 5.42 -6.78 18.03
CA ALA A 23 4.61 -6.08 19.02
C ALA A 23 5.48 -5.43 20.12
N GLY A 24 6.42 -6.17 20.70
CA GLY A 24 7.31 -5.63 21.73
C GLY A 24 8.29 -4.56 21.21
N THR A 25 8.66 -4.60 19.92
CA THR A 25 9.47 -3.55 19.31
C THR A 25 8.65 -2.27 19.12
N ILE A 26 7.45 -2.38 18.58
CA ILE A 26 6.55 -1.24 18.33
C ILE A 26 6.14 -0.57 19.65
N GLU A 27 5.84 -1.35 20.69
CA GLU A 27 5.53 -0.83 22.01
C GLU A 27 6.66 0.06 22.57
N LYS A 28 7.92 -0.39 22.44
CA LYS A 28 9.10 0.38 22.86
C LYS A 28 9.30 1.68 22.05
N MET A 29 8.84 1.71 20.80
CA MET A 29 8.95 2.90 19.94
C MET A 29 7.95 3.99 20.30
N ASN A 30 6.90 3.66 21.07
CA ASN A 30 5.85 4.59 21.51
C ASN A 30 5.27 5.45 20.38
N LEU A 31 4.84 4.79 19.32
CA LEU A 31 4.29 5.42 18.12
C LEU A 31 2.78 5.62 18.26
N ASN A 32 2.23 6.61 17.53
CA ASN A 32 0.79 6.80 17.34
C ASN A 32 0.28 6.16 16.07
N TYR A 33 1.16 5.96 15.09
CA TYR A 33 0.87 5.39 13.79
C TYR A 33 2.04 4.52 13.32
N VAL A 34 1.74 3.41 12.67
CA VAL A 34 2.76 2.53 12.09
C VAL A 34 2.29 1.96 10.75
N VAL A 35 3.18 1.93 9.78
CA VAL A 35 2.97 1.20 8.52
C VAL A 35 3.68 -0.14 8.59
N LEU A 36 2.91 -1.21 8.57
CA LEU A 36 3.41 -2.57 8.43
C LEU A 36 3.44 -2.92 6.94
N THR A 37 4.61 -3.33 6.47
CA THR A 37 4.81 -3.78 5.09
C THR A 37 5.18 -5.25 5.07
N THR A 38 4.83 -5.94 4.00
CA THR A 38 5.10 -7.36 3.84
C THR A 38 5.82 -7.67 2.55
N VAL A 39 6.40 -8.84 2.48
CA VAL A 39 6.85 -9.46 1.23
C VAL A 39 5.85 -10.54 0.81
N ASN A 40 5.78 -10.82 -0.48
CA ASN A 40 4.95 -11.92 -1.00
C ASN A 40 5.51 -13.28 -0.53
N ARG A 41 4.63 -14.16 -0.12
CA ARG A 41 4.94 -15.53 0.32
C ARG A 41 4.12 -16.53 -0.50
N ASP A 42 4.28 -16.45 -1.82
CA ASP A 42 3.52 -17.25 -2.80
C ASP A 42 3.68 -18.77 -2.64
N GLU A 43 4.73 -19.20 -1.92
CA GLU A 43 5.01 -20.60 -1.64
C GLU A 43 4.16 -21.15 -0.47
N LEU A 44 3.52 -20.28 0.32
CA LEU A 44 2.62 -20.67 1.39
C LEU A 44 1.19 -20.85 0.87
N GLN A 45 0.49 -21.86 1.38
CA GLN A 45 -0.89 -22.12 0.97
C GLN A 45 -1.82 -20.91 1.18
N ASP A 46 -1.63 -20.16 2.26
CA ASP A 46 -2.39 -18.95 2.58
C ASP A 46 -1.62 -17.66 2.25
N GLN A 47 -0.57 -17.76 1.45
CA GLN A 47 0.27 -16.63 1.02
C GLN A 47 0.74 -15.74 2.19
N GLY A 48 0.73 -16.26 3.43
CA GLY A 48 1.11 -15.56 4.64
C GLY A 48 0.00 -14.74 5.31
N ALA A 49 -1.23 -14.76 4.81
CA ALA A 49 -2.34 -13.96 5.32
C ALA A 49 -2.60 -14.19 6.83
N SER A 50 -2.61 -15.45 7.28
CA SER A 50 -2.80 -15.77 8.70
C SER A 50 -1.66 -15.25 9.59
N HIS A 51 -0.43 -15.24 9.07
CA HIS A 51 0.72 -14.72 9.80
C HIS A 51 0.62 -13.19 9.95
N ILE A 52 0.30 -12.49 8.87
CA ILE A 52 0.09 -11.03 8.86
C ILE A 52 -1.03 -10.66 9.85
N ALA A 53 -2.16 -11.38 9.82
CA ALA A 53 -3.26 -11.14 10.75
C ALA A 53 -2.83 -11.34 12.22
N ARG A 54 -1.99 -12.34 12.53
CA ARG A 54 -1.41 -12.53 13.88
C ARG A 54 -0.50 -11.37 14.28
N CYS A 55 0.30 -10.84 13.35
CA CYS A 55 1.15 -9.67 13.60
C CYS A 55 0.30 -8.45 13.97
N ILE A 56 -0.73 -8.14 13.17
CA ILE A 56 -1.65 -7.03 13.44
C ILE A 56 -2.29 -7.19 14.82
N LYS A 57 -2.88 -8.35 15.11
CA LYS A 57 -3.53 -8.63 16.40
C LYS A 57 -2.57 -8.60 17.59
N ALA A 58 -1.30 -9.00 17.41
CA ALA A 58 -0.29 -8.90 18.45
C ALA A 58 0.04 -7.45 18.79
N VAL A 59 0.22 -6.60 17.78
CA VAL A 59 0.47 -5.16 17.96
C VAL A 59 -0.74 -4.47 18.61
N GLN A 60 -1.96 -4.77 18.19
CA GLN A 60 -3.18 -4.19 18.78
C GLN A 60 -3.33 -4.53 20.26
N ARG A 61 -2.92 -5.73 20.70
CA ARG A 61 -2.98 -6.13 22.11
C ARG A 61 -2.00 -5.35 22.99
N THR A 62 -0.77 -5.09 22.52
CA THR A 62 0.24 -4.37 23.28
C THR A 62 0.09 -2.86 23.18
N SER A 63 -0.44 -2.35 22.06
CA SER A 63 -0.57 -0.94 21.74
C SER A 63 -1.97 -0.60 21.22
N PRO A 64 -3.04 -0.69 22.03
CA PRO A 64 -4.43 -0.59 21.59
C PRO A 64 -4.83 0.77 21.00
N LYS A 65 -4.09 1.83 21.27
CA LYS A 65 -4.33 3.20 20.74
C LYS A 65 -3.57 3.48 19.45
N LEU A 66 -2.65 2.55 19.06
CA LEU A 66 -1.83 2.69 17.86
C LEU A 66 -2.68 2.46 16.61
N LEU A 67 -2.60 3.37 15.66
CA LEU A 67 -3.19 3.18 14.34
C LEU A 67 -2.24 2.36 13.46
N ILE A 68 -2.74 1.26 12.92
CA ILE A 68 -1.98 0.36 12.04
C ILE A 68 -2.46 0.56 10.60
N GLU A 69 -1.53 0.93 9.72
CA GLU A 69 -1.69 0.79 8.28
C GLU A 69 -1.04 -0.53 7.85
N MET A 70 -1.80 -1.38 7.17
CA MET A 70 -1.30 -2.64 6.64
C MET A 70 -1.15 -2.56 5.13
N LEU A 71 0.10 -2.45 4.64
CA LEU A 71 0.41 -2.57 3.21
C LEU A 71 0.64 -4.04 2.87
N MET A 72 -0.33 -4.61 2.14
CA MET A 72 -0.40 -6.04 1.87
C MET A 72 -0.26 -6.37 0.38
N PRO A 73 0.12 -7.62 0.03
CA PRO A 73 0.03 -8.13 -1.33
C PRO A 73 -1.43 -8.30 -1.77
N ASP A 74 -1.65 -8.60 -3.04
CA ASP A 74 -2.99 -8.82 -3.59
C ASP A 74 -3.61 -10.18 -3.25
N PHE A 75 -2.83 -11.11 -2.67
CA PHE A 75 -3.24 -12.49 -2.38
C PHE A 75 -3.92 -13.16 -3.59
N ARG A 76 -3.50 -12.84 -4.83
CA ARG A 76 -4.12 -13.29 -6.10
C ARG A 76 -5.64 -13.04 -6.17
N GLY A 77 -6.14 -12.07 -5.40
CA GLY A 77 -7.56 -11.75 -5.29
C GLY A 77 -8.39 -12.77 -4.51
N GLU A 78 -7.77 -13.71 -3.78
CA GLU A 78 -8.47 -14.71 -2.97
C GLU A 78 -9.18 -14.07 -1.78
N LYS A 79 -10.52 -14.07 -1.82
CA LYS A 79 -11.36 -13.35 -0.84
C LYS A 79 -11.16 -13.85 0.59
N GLU A 80 -10.99 -15.16 0.77
CA GLU A 80 -10.76 -15.77 2.08
C GLU A 80 -9.47 -15.27 2.73
N LEU A 81 -8.44 -15.00 1.94
CA LEU A 81 -7.17 -14.47 2.43
C LEU A 81 -7.27 -12.97 2.74
N LEU A 82 -7.92 -12.21 1.87
CA LEU A 82 -8.22 -10.80 2.11
C LEU A 82 -9.07 -10.61 3.37
N GLN A 83 -10.06 -11.47 3.58
CA GLN A 83 -10.95 -11.42 4.75
C GLN A 83 -10.18 -11.60 6.07
N LYS A 84 -9.15 -12.45 6.11
CA LYS A 84 -8.30 -12.59 7.31
C LYS A 84 -7.65 -11.27 7.74
N ILE A 85 -7.26 -10.43 6.77
CA ILE A 85 -6.68 -9.13 7.05
C ILE A 85 -7.76 -8.12 7.48
N VAL A 86 -8.92 -8.15 6.81
CA VAL A 86 -10.09 -7.34 7.20
C VAL A 86 -10.52 -7.67 8.64
N ASP A 87 -10.60 -8.95 9.00
CA ASP A 87 -10.95 -9.41 10.35
C ASP A 87 -9.91 -9.05 11.42
N ALA A 88 -8.66 -8.82 11.01
CA ALA A 88 -7.64 -8.29 11.90
C ALA A 88 -7.82 -6.78 12.17
N SER A 89 -8.69 -6.10 11.40
CA SER A 89 -9.16 -4.73 11.59
C SER A 89 -8.04 -3.68 11.76
N PRO A 90 -7.06 -3.59 10.85
CA PRO A 90 -6.15 -2.44 10.85
C PRO A 90 -6.93 -1.17 10.50
N ALA A 91 -6.45 0.00 10.95
CA ALA A 91 -7.10 1.28 10.69
C ALA A 91 -7.08 1.66 9.19
N VAL A 92 -6.02 1.27 8.49
CA VAL A 92 -5.85 1.50 7.05
C VAL A 92 -5.44 0.19 6.37
N LEU A 93 -6.17 -0.15 5.31
CA LEU A 93 -5.92 -1.29 4.42
C LEU A 93 -5.28 -0.76 3.14
N ALA A 94 -4.00 -1.02 2.91
CA ALA A 94 -3.25 -0.49 1.79
C ALA A 94 -2.84 -1.59 0.80
N HIS A 95 -3.07 -1.33 -0.47
CA HIS A 95 -2.56 -2.10 -1.59
C HIS A 95 -2.22 -1.17 -2.75
N ASN A 96 -0.98 -1.21 -3.23
CA ASN A 96 -0.50 -0.28 -4.23
C ASN A 96 -0.87 -0.72 -5.65
N LEU A 97 -1.38 0.21 -6.46
CA LEU A 97 -1.58 0.03 -7.89
C LEU A 97 -0.25 0.09 -8.65
N GLU A 98 0.71 0.84 -8.12
CA GLU A 98 2.11 1.04 -8.53
C GLU A 98 2.27 1.85 -9.82
N THR A 99 1.54 1.53 -10.89
CA THR A 99 1.65 2.22 -12.17
C THR A 99 0.33 2.17 -12.93
N VAL A 100 0.28 2.80 -14.11
CA VAL A 100 -0.89 2.83 -14.99
C VAL A 100 -1.11 1.49 -15.69
N ARG A 101 -2.33 1.26 -16.18
CA ARG A 101 -2.79 0.00 -16.80
C ARG A 101 -1.83 -0.49 -17.89
N ARG A 102 -1.48 0.35 -18.85
CA ARG A 102 -0.61 -0.02 -19.98
C ARG A 102 0.76 -0.51 -19.52
N LEU A 103 1.33 0.11 -18.49
CA LEU A 103 2.67 -0.19 -18.02
C LEU A 103 2.71 -1.36 -17.01
N THR A 104 1.59 -1.79 -16.47
CA THR A 104 1.54 -2.86 -15.47
C THR A 104 2.29 -4.13 -15.90
N PRO A 105 2.13 -4.69 -17.13
CA PRO A 105 2.84 -5.91 -17.53
C PRO A 105 4.36 -5.74 -17.62
N GLU A 106 4.84 -4.52 -17.87
CA GLU A 106 6.26 -4.22 -17.99
C GLU A 106 6.92 -3.93 -16.65
N VAL A 107 6.19 -3.27 -15.76
CA VAL A 107 6.69 -2.75 -14.47
C VAL A 107 6.55 -3.78 -13.37
N ARG A 108 5.38 -4.41 -13.24
CA ARG A 108 5.08 -5.35 -12.16
C ARG A 108 5.48 -6.79 -12.51
N ASP A 109 5.36 -7.67 -11.57
CA ASP A 109 5.46 -9.12 -11.82
C ASP A 109 4.32 -9.57 -12.71
N TYR A 110 4.54 -10.59 -13.56
CA TYR A 110 3.53 -11.11 -14.50
C TYR A 110 2.26 -11.65 -13.83
N ARG A 111 2.32 -11.93 -12.52
CA ARG A 111 1.18 -12.37 -11.70
C ARG A 111 0.36 -11.21 -11.16
N ALA A 112 0.93 -10.01 -11.15
CA ALA A 112 0.27 -8.81 -10.68
C ALA A 112 -0.49 -8.15 -11.83
N ASP A 113 -1.79 -8.02 -11.66
CA ASP A 113 -2.69 -7.45 -12.66
C ASP A 113 -3.32 -6.15 -12.15
N TYR A 114 -3.56 -5.21 -13.06
CA TYR A 114 -4.13 -3.90 -12.74
C TYR A 114 -5.57 -4.03 -12.21
N ASP A 115 -6.41 -4.77 -12.93
CA ASP A 115 -7.81 -4.95 -12.55
C ASP A 115 -7.96 -5.81 -11.30
N GLN A 116 -7.04 -6.76 -11.10
CA GLN A 116 -6.97 -7.52 -9.85
C GLN A 116 -6.70 -6.59 -8.67
N SER A 117 -5.75 -5.66 -8.79
CA SER A 117 -5.46 -4.69 -7.74
C SER A 117 -6.67 -3.81 -7.40
N LEU A 118 -7.41 -3.35 -8.42
CA LEU A 118 -8.67 -2.61 -8.21
C LEU A 118 -9.76 -3.47 -7.54
N LYS A 119 -9.89 -4.74 -7.94
CA LYS A 119 -10.83 -5.68 -7.28
C LYS A 119 -10.48 -5.92 -5.81
N VAL A 120 -9.19 -6.05 -5.50
CA VAL A 120 -8.69 -6.16 -4.12
C VAL A 120 -9.07 -4.92 -3.32
N LEU A 121 -8.74 -3.72 -3.79
CA LEU A 121 -9.07 -2.46 -3.11
C LEU A 121 -10.58 -2.31 -2.89
N ARG A 122 -11.39 -2.63 -3.89
CA ARG A 122 -12.87 -2.64 -3.77
C ARG A 122 -13.34 -3.62 -2.71
N TYR A 123 -12.79 -4.83 -2.69
CA TYR A 123 -13.12 -5.83 -1.67
C TYR A 123 -12.81 -5.33 -0.27
N LEU A 124 -11.61 -4.78 -0.07
CA LEU A 124 -11.18 -4.23 1.22
C LEU A 124 -12.12 -3.11 1.68
N LYS A 125 -12.48 -2.17 0.80
CA LYS A 125 -13.38 -1.06 1.14
C LYS A 125 -14.79 -1.56 1.48
N THR A 126 -15.32 -2.49 0.70
CA THR A 126 -16.68 -3.02 0.91
C THR A 126 -16.79 -3.80 2.22
N ASN A 127 -15.77 -4.58 2.58
CA ASN A 127 -15.80 -5.44 3.76
C ASN A 127 -15.24 -4.78 5.03
N SER A 128 -14.66 -3.57 4.89
CA SER A 128 -14.23 -2.72 6.00
C SER A 128 -14.82 -1.32 5.88
N PRO A 129 -16.14 -1.14 6.01
CA PRO A 129 -16.80 0.14 5.71
C PRO A 129 -16.34 1.29 6.63
N LYS A 130 -15.93 0.98 7.86
CA LYS A 130 -15.37 1.96 8.81
C LYS A 130 -13.86 2.16 8.64
N GLY A 131 -13.18 1.25 7.93
CA GLY A 131 -11.76 1.34 7.65
C GLY A 131 -11.46 2.24 6.46
N TYR A 132 -10.24 2.73 6.42
CA TYR A 132 -9.74 3.49 5.29
C TYR A 132 -8.97 2.57 4.34
N THR A 133 -9.02 2.91 3.06
CA THR A 133 -8.23 2.25 2.02
C THR A 133 -7.21 3.21 1.44
N LYS A 134 -6.04 2.69 1.09
CA LYS A 134 -4.94 3.49 0.54
C LYS A 134 -4.29 2.79 -0.63
N SER A 135 -3.83 3.59 -1.61
CA SER A 135 -3.04 3.12 -2.74
C SER A 135 -1.91 4.09 -3.09
N SER A 136 -1.02 3.65 -3.96
CA SER A 136 0.14 4.45 -4.39
C SER A 136 0.38 4.30 -5.88
N LEU A 137 0.85 5.39 -6.51
CA LEU A 137 1.37 5.44 -7.87
C LEU A 137 2.82 5.91 -7.86
N MET A 138 3.65 5.24 -8.63
CA MET A 138 5.01 5.67 -8.96
C MET A 138 5.02 6.25 -10.37
N LEU A 139 5.57 7.46 -10.53
CA LEU A 139 5.64 8.16 -11.80
C LEU A 139 7.06 8.22 -12.34
N GLY A 140 7.17 8.43 -13.67
CA GLY A 140 8.46 8.51 -14.37
C GLY A 140 8.86 7.22 -15.08
N LEU A 141 7.88 6.34 -15.31
CA LEU A 141 8.05 5.05 -16.02
C LEU A 141 7.59 5.12 -17.49
N GLY A 142 7.12 6.30 -17.96
CA GLY A 142 6.66 6.53 -19.35
C GLY A 142 5.13 6.59 -19.50
N GLU A 143 4.43 6.78 -18.40
CA GLU A 143 2.98 7.09 -18.40
C GLU A 143 2.70 8.47 -18.95
N SER A 144 1.57 8.64 -19.62
CA SER A 144 1.02 9.93 -20.00
C SER A 144 0.16 10.51 -18.88
N GLN A 145 -0.05 11.84 -18.90
CA GLN A 145 -0.93 12.50 -17.95
C GLN A 145 -2.36 11.93 -17.97
N GLY A 146 -2.91 11.65 -19.16
CA GLY A 146 -4.23 11.03 -19.28
C GLY A 146 -4.32 9.66 -18.62
N GLU A 147 -3.27 8.83 -18.71
CA GLU A 147 -3.22 7.53 -18.06
C GLU A 147 -3.12 7.65 -16.53
N ILE A 148 -2.40 8.67 -16.03
CA ILE A 148 -2.33 8.96 -14.59
C ILE A 148 -3.71 9.37 -14.07
N LEU A 149 -4.40 10.29 -14.76
CA LEU A 149 -5.74 10.73 -14.39
C LEU A 149 -6.73 9.57 -14.40
N GLN A 150 -6.69 8.71 -15.42
CA GLN A 150 -7.52 7.50 -15.47
C GLN A 150 -7.25 6.56 -14.30
N ALA A 151 -5.99 6.37 -13.92
CA ALA A 151 -5.64 5.53 -12.76
C ALA A 151 -6.18 6.12 -11.45
N MET A 152 -6.18 7.45 -11.30
CA MET A 152 -6.81 8.12 -10.15
C MET A 152 -8.34 7.93 -10.14
N GLU A 153 -9.00 8.07 -11.30
CA GLU A 153 -10.44 7.80 -11.43
C GLU A 153 -10.79 6.36 -11.08
N ASP A 154 -10.03 5.39 -11.59
CA ASP A 154 -10.23 3.98 -11.30
C ASP A 154 -10.10 3.70 -9.79
N LEU A 155 -9.14 4.36 -9.09
CA LEU A 155 -8.97 4.25 -7.65
C LEU A 155 -10.13 4.86 -6.84
N ILE A 156 -10.62 6.03 -7.25
CA ILE A 156 -11.82 6.66 -6.63
C ILE A 156 -13.05 5.77 -6.79
N GLN A 157 -13.27 5.21 -7.99
CA GLN A 157 -14.41 4.35 -8.28
C GLN A 157 -14.44 3.06 -7.44
N VAL A 158 -13.29 2.58 -6.97
CA VAL A 158 -13.21 1.43 -6.06
C VAL A 158 -13.19 1.82 -4.59
N GLY A 159 -13.30 3.13 -4.27
CA GLY A 159 -13.47 3.65 -2.92
C GLY A 159 -12.15 3.85 -2.16
N VAL A 160 -11.04 4.11 -2.86
CA VAL A 160 -9.77 4.45 -2.21
C VAL A 160 -9.86 5.81 -1.55
N ASN A 161 -9.53 5.88 -0.26
CA ASN A 161 -9.58 7.10 0.54
C ASN A 161 -8.28 7.93 0.42
N PHE A 162 -7.12 7.27 0.47
CA PHE A 162 -5.82 7.93 0.53
C PHE A 162 -4.95 7.54 -0.67
N LEU A 163 -4.32 8.53 -1.30
CA LEU A 163 -3.44 8.34 -2.43
C LEU A 163 -2.05 8.91 -2.15
N THR A 164 -1.01 8.15 -2.48
CA THR A 164 0.36 8.66 -2.53
C THR A 164 0.88 8.61 -3.96
N ILE A 165 1.54 9.69 -4.40
CA ILE A 165 2.13 9.82 -5.73
C ILE A 165 3.58 10.20 -5.57
N GLY A 166 4.51 9.35 -6.03
CA GLY A 166 5.93 9.56 -5.87
C GLY A 166 6.72 9.28 -7.15
N GLN A 167 7.94 9.83 -7.24
CA GLN A 167 8.85 9.54 -8.33
C GLN A 167 9.39 8.11 -8.20
N TYR A 168 9.33 7.34 -9.28
CA TYR A 168 10.09 6.10 -9.38
C TYR A 168 11.59 6.42 -9.39
N LEU A 169 12.33 5.77 -8.50
CA LEU A 169 13.78 5.83 -8.46
C LEU A 169 14.33 4.43 -8.70
N GLN A 170 15.18 4.29 -9.71
CA GLN A 170 15.78 3.00 -10.07
C GLN A 170 16.69 2.49 -8.94
N PRO A 171 16.35 1.36 -8.26
CA PRO A 171 17.14 0.91 -7.12
C PRO A 171 18.56 0.45 -7.48
N THR A 172 18.70 -0.23 -8.60
CA THR A 172 19.99 -0.68 -9.16
C THR A 172 19.94 -0.68 -10.69
N ARG A 173 21.10 -0.77 -11.35
CA ARG A 173 21.19 -0.85 -12.84
C ARG A 173 20.44 -2.03 -13.47
N LYS A 174 20.04 -3.04 -12.66
CA LYS A 174 19.29 -4.22 -13.13
C LYS A 174 17.77 -3.99 -13.17
N HIS A 175 17.28 -2.92 -12.54
CA HIS A 175 15.86 -2.57 -12.49
C HIS A 175 15.47 -1.70 -13.69
N ILE A 176 14.17 -1.49 -13.87
CA ILE A 176 13.63 -0.66 -14.94
C ILE A 176 14.25 0.74 -14.86
N LYS A 177 14.62 1.28 -16.00
CA LYS A 177 15.19 2.64 -16.08
C LYS A 177 14.08 3.67 -15.82
N VAL A 178 14.45 4.78 -15.18
CA VAL A 178 13.61 5.96 -15.14
C VAL A 178 13.52 6.53 -16.55
N VAL A 179 12.30 6.77 -17.03
CA VAL A 179 12.03 7.37 -18.35
C VAL A 179 12.02 8.90 -18.26
N LYS A 180 11.42 9.43 -17.19
CA LYS A 180 11.35 10.86 -16.91
C LYS A 180 11.46 11.13 -15.41
N PHE A 181 12.22 12.16 -15.03
CA PHE A 181 12.07 12.77 -13.72
C PHE A 181 11.09 13.93 -13.84
N LEU A 182 9.95 13.81 -13.15
CA LEU A 182 8.94 14.86 -13.15
C LEU A 182 9.41 16.03 -12.29
N HIS A 183 9.05 17.26 -12.71
CA HIS A 183 9.31 18.45 -11.90
C HIS A 183 8.44 18.45 -10.64
N PRO A 184 8.88 19.01 -9.50
CA PRO A 184 8.06 19.11 -8.31
C PRO A 184 6.68 19.74 -8.54
N ASP A 185 6.58 20.74 -9.43
CA ASP A 185 5.30 21.39 -9.76
C ASP A 185 4.31 20.43 -10.44
N GLU A 186 4.80 19.46 -11.26
CA GLU A 186 3.94 18.44 -11.86
C GLU A 186 3.31 17.55 -10.77
N PHE A 187 4.06 17.23 -9.71
CA PHE A 187 3.51 16.51 -8.55
C PHE A 187 2.50 17.34 -7.79
N GLU A 188 2.77 18.63 -7.58
CA GLU A 188 1.85 19.54 -6.88
C GLU A 188 0.53 19.66 -7.65
N GLU A 189 0.59 19.80 -8.97
CA GLU A 189 -0.60 19.85 -9.84
C GLU A 189 -1.40 18.55 -9.76
N LEU A 190 -0.75 17.39 -9.89
CA LEU A 190 -1.40 16.09 -9.77
C LEU A 190 -2.04 15.90 -8.39
N GLY A 191 -1.39 16.36 -7.34
CA GLY A 191 -1.95 16.34 -5.98
C GLY A 191 -3.24 17.14 -5.88
N LYS A 192 -3.25 18.39 -6.39
CA LYS A 192 -4.44 19.26 -6.42
C LYS A 192 -5.58 18.65 -7.24
N ILE A 193 -5.26 17.99 -8.36
CA ILE A 193 -6.26 17.30 -9.19
C ILE A 193 -6.86 16.13 -8.39
N ALA A 194 -6.04 15.30 -7.78
CA ALA A 194 -6.49 14.16 -6.98
C ALA A 194 -7.38 14.58 -5.80
N GLU A 195 -7.03 15.67 -5.10
CA GLU A 195 -7.88 16.25 -4.05
C GLU A 195 -9.26 16.67 -4.58
N LYS A 196 -9.29 17.32 -5.75
CA LYS A 196 -10.57 17.71 -6.42
C LYS A 196 -11.38 16.50 -6.88
N MET A 197 -10.74 15.37 -7.22
CA MET A 197 -11.42 14.12 -7.55
C MET A 197 -12.10 13.47 -6.32
N GLY A 198 -11.76 13.89 -5.11
CA GLY A 198 -12.44 13.45 -3.89
C GLY A 198 -11.66 12.44 -3.03
N PHE A 199 -10.35 12.28 -3.23
CA PHE A 199 -9.54 11.57 -2.24
C PHE A 199 -9.57 12.32 -0.89
N ASP A 200 -9.73 11.57 0.19
CA ASP A 200 -9.73 12.15 1.54
C ASP A 200 -8.39 12.77 1.93
N TYR A 201 -7.31 12.25 1.39
CA TYR A 201 -5.96 12.78 1.52
C TYR A 201 -5.07 12.35 0.36
N VAL A 202 -4.22 13.25 -0.10
CA VAL A 202 -3.22 13.03 -1.15
C VAL A 202 -1.85 13.50 -0.66
N ALA A 203 -0.84 12.63 -0.76
CA ALA A 203 0.55 13.04 -0.68
C ALA A 203 1.17 12.89 -2.07
N SER A 204 1.62 13.98 -2.64
CA SER A 204 2.22 14.00 -3.98
C SER A 204 3.53 14.77 -3.96
N GLY A 205 4.62 14.15 -4.45
CA GLY A 205 5.92 14.78 -4.48
C GLY A 205 7.05 13.81 -4.87
N PRO A 206 8.20 14.32 -5.33
CA PRO A 206 9.29 13.46 -5.84
C PRO A 206 9.86 12.49 -4.79
N LEU A 207 9.82 12.86 -3.53
CA LEU A 207 10.33 12.01 -2.43
C LEU A 207 9.22 11.27 -1.67
N VAL A 208 7.97 11.41 -2.08
CA VAL A 208 6.85 10.67 -1.47
C VAL A 208 7.00 9.17 -1.73
N ARG A 209 6.67 8.39 -0.72
CA ARG A 209 6.63 6.92 -0.76
C ARG A 209 5.30 6.43 -0.20
N SER A 210 4.93 5.18 -0.47
CA SER A 210 3.70 4.57 0.07
C SER A 210 3.63 4.63 1.61
N SER A 211 4.78 4.66 2.29
CA SER A 211 4.91 4.80 3.76
C SER A 211 5.53 6.15 4.15
N TYR A 212 5.09 7.25 3.54
CA TYR A 212 5.66 8.58 3.77
C TYR A 212 5.21 9.15 5.11
N LYS A 213 6.17 9.45 6.00
CA LYS A 213 5.93 9.86 7.39
C LYS A 213 5.03 11.11 7.54
N ALA A 214 5.14 12.08 6.64
CA ALA A 214 4.28 13.27 6.70
C ALA A 214 2.79 12.93 6.46
N SER A 215 2.49 11.85 5.72
CA SER A 215 1.13 11.36 5.53
C SER A 215 0.54 10.80 6.83
N GLU A 216 1.37 10.17 7.66
CA GLU A 216 0.94 9.53 8.92
C GLU A 216 0.25 10.52 9.84
N TYR A 217 0.82 11.71 10.02
CA TYR A 217 0.24 12.75 10.90
C TYR A 217 -1.16 13.20 10.46
N TYR A 218 -1.34 13.41 9.14
CA TYR A 218 -2.63 13.84 8.61
C TYR A 218 -3.67 12.72 8.68
N ILE A 219 -3.29 11.51 8.30
CA ILE A 219 -4.14 10.32 8.33
C ILE A 219 -4.56 10.02 9.78
N GLU A 220 -3.61 10.06 10.73
CA GLU A 220 -3.88 9.91 12.15
C GLU A 220 -4.95 10.90 12.62
N ARG A 221 -4.78 12.19 12.33
CA ARG A 221 -5.74 13.23 12.68
C ARG A 221 -7.11 12.98 12.06
N LYS A 222 -7.17 12.63 10.78
CA LYS A 222 -8.42 12.34 10.07
C LYS A 222 -9.18 11.17 10.70
N ILE A 223 -8.47 10.10 11.05
CA ILE A 223 -9.08 8.91 11.67
C ILE A 223 -9.61 9.27 13.06
N ARG A 224 -8.81 9.94 13.90
CA ARG A 224 -9.20 10.28 15.28
C ARG A 224 -10.34 11.29 15.39
N VAL A 225 -10.52 12.17 14.40
CA VAL A 225 -11.65 13.14 14.36
C VAL A 225 -12.95 12.45 13.95
N ASN A 226 -12.89 11.37 13.17
CA ASN A 226 -14.07 10.65 12.67
C ASN A 226 -14.44 9.42 13.52
N THR A 227 -13.71 9.16 14.63
CA THR A 227 -13.98 8.10 15.60
C THR A 227 -14.56 8.67 16.87
#